data_0526cd675895899a73ada177187e633f
#
_entry.id   0526cd675895899a73ada177187e633f
#
_cell.length_a   1.000
_cell.length_b   1.000
_cell.length_c   1.000
_cell.angle_alpha   90.00
_cell.angle_beta   90.00
_cell.angle_gamma   90.00
#
_symmetry.space_group_name_H-M   'P 1'
#
loop_
_entity.id
_entity.type
_entity.pdbx_description
1 polymer ?
#
loop_
_entity_poly.entity_id
_entity_poly.type
_entity_poly.pdbx_seq_one_letter_code
_entity_poly.pdbx_strand_id
1 'polypeptide(L)'
;MPITIKMPTTLKSYLKIQVDAPKMYLVSIINDKYVSWEFCMRMLKEVFHKDLEEAEAIAHEIVTNGEGFCGGYMFEIAQTKAEMIEEKAKKEGFSLICLIEEV
;
A
#
# COMPACT_ATOMS: atom_id res chain seq x y z
N MET A 1 7.34 8.74 11.81
CA MET A 1 5.91 9.03 11.96
C MET A 1 5.16 8.64 10.70
N PRO A 2 4.15 7.84 10.84
CA PRO A 2 3.36 7.53 9.65
C PRO A 2 2.63 8.77 9.15
N ILE A 3 2.49 8.81 7.86
CA ILE A 3 1.73 9.87 7.22
C ILE A 3 0.26 9.56 7.40
N THR A 4 -0.50 10.51 7.93
CA THR A 4 -1.92 10.30 8.14
C THR A 4 -2.63 10.35 6.79
N ILE A 5 -3.24 9.25 6.41
CA ILE A 5 -4.04 9.21 5.19
C ILE A 5 -5.42 9.72 5.53
N LYS A 6 -5.83 10.79 4.84
CA LYS A 6 -7.15 11.36 5.06
C LYS A 6 -8.19 10.51 4.35
N MET A 7 -9.11 9.99 5.12
CA MET A 7 -10.20 9.18 4.59
C MET A 7 -11.44 10.03 4.41
N PRO A 8 -12.26 9.74 3.40
CA PRO A 8 -13.56 10.41 3.28
C PRO A 8 -14.38 10.19 4.54
N THR A 9 -15.08 11.22 4.97
CA THR A 9 -15.92 11.14 6.16
C THR A 9 -16.93 9.98 6.07
N THR A 10 -17.46 9.78 4.88
CA THR A 10 -18.43 8.71 4.63
C THR A 10 -17.85 7.34 4.95
N LEU A 11 -16.62 7.09 4.52
CA LEU A 11 -15.98 5.82 4.76
C LEU A 11 -15.68 5.61 6.25
N LYS A 12 -15.23 6.66 6.92
CA LYS A 12 -14.99 6.60 8.37
C LYS A 12 -16.27 6.28 9.13
N SER A 13 -17.38 6.90 8.74
CA SER A 13 -18.66 6.66 9.36
C SER A 13 -19.12 5.23 9.17
N TYR A 14 -18.93 4.71 7.96
CA TYR A 14 -19.29 3.33 7.66
C TYR A 14 -18.50 2.35 8.53
N LEU A 15 -17.20 2.57 8.66
CA LEU A 15 -16.34 1.71 9.46
C LEU A 15 -16.69 1.77 10.94
N LYS A 16 -17.10 2.93 11.43
CA LYS A 16 -17.52 3.08 12.84
C LYS A 16 -18.84 2.37 13.13
N ILE A 17 -19.74 2.33 12.17
CA ILE A 17 -21.02 1.67 12.34
C ILE A 17 -20.84 0.17 12.50
N GLN A 18 -19.81 -0.39 11.89
CA GLN A 18 -19.51 -1.81 12.00
C GLN A 18 -18.72 -2.04 13.30
N VAL A 19 -19.42 -2.00 14.43
CA VAL A 19 -18.80 -2.03 15.75
C VAL A 19 -17.94 -3.25 15.99
N ASP A 20 -18.32 -4.38 15.41
CA ASP A 20 -17.60 -5.63 15.59
C ASP A 20 -16.61 -5.93 14.48
N ALA A 21 -16.44 -5.02 13.53
CA ALA A 21 -15.53 -5.23 12.43
C ALA A 21 -14.08 -5.12 12.91
N PRO A 22 -13.19 -6.01 12.46
CA PRO A 22 -11.77 -5.89 12.78
C PRO A 22 -11.22 -4.56 12.28
N LYS A 23 -10.21 -4.06 12.97
CA LYS A 23 -9.55 -2.83 12.52
C LYS A 23 -8.87 -3.08 11.19
N MET A 24 -9.00 -2.11 10.31
CA MET A 24 -8.37 -2.16 8.99
C MET A 24 -7.17 -1.24 8.97
N TYR A 25 -6.17 -1.64 8.21
CA TYR A 25 -4.93 -0.88 8.05
C TYR A 25 -4.67 -0.66 6.59
N LEU A 26 -4.33 0.57 6.25
CA LEU A 26 -4.06 0.95 4.87
C LEU A 26 -2.59 0.78 4.57
N VAL A 27 -2.29 0.15 3.44
CA VAL A 27 -0.91 -0.06 3.01
C VAL A 27 -0.65 0.80 1.79
N SER A 28 0.40 1.61 1.86
CA SER A 28 0.83 2.46 0.75
C SER A 28 2.31 2.21 0.49
N ILE A 29 2.72 2.35 -0.76
CA ILE A 29 4.12 2.27 -1.15
C ILE A 29 4.62 3.69 -1.37
N ILE A 30 5.71 4.03 -0.68
CA ILE A 30 6.35 5.32 -0.85
C ILE A 30 7.69 5.11 -1.53
N ASN A 31 7.89 5.79 -2.64
CA ASN A 31 9.13 5.73 -3.41
C ASN A 31 10.14 6.66 -2.76
N ASP A 32 11.08 6.09 -2.01
CA ASP A 32 12.06 6.88 -1.27
C ASP A 32 13.11 7.51 -2.19
N LYS A 33 13.68 6.72 -3.08
CA LYS A 33 14.69 7.22 -4.02
C LYS A 33 14.34 6.86 -5.44
N TYR A 34 14.44 5.58 -5.76
CA TYR A 34 14.14 5.09 -7.07
C TYR A 34 13.56 3.68 -6.98
N VAL A 35 12.50 3.46 -7.69
CA VAL A 35 11.93 2.14 -7.85
C VAL A 35 11.42 2.03 -9.28
N SER A 36 11.69 0.91 -9.94
CA SER A 36 11.30 0.76 -11.32
C SER A 36 9.80 0.52 -11.46
N TRP A 37 9.26 0.95 -12.59
CA TRP A 37 7.87 0.67 -12.95
C TRP A 37 7.57 -0.82 -12.90
N GLU A 38 8.48 -1.61 -13.46
CA GLU A 38 8.31 -3.05 -13.53
C GLU A 38 8.22 -3.69 -12.16
N PHE A 39 9.05 -3.23 -11.22
CA PHE A 39 8.99 -3.73 -9.86
C PHE A 39 7.66 -3.40 -9.21
N CYS A 40 7.20 -2.16 -9.36
CA CYS A 40 5.91 -1.75 -8.82
C CYS A 40 4.78 -2.59 -9.37
N MET A 41 4.77 -2.80 -10.69
CA MET A 41 3.76 -3.62 -11.33
C MET A 41 3.77 -5.04 -10.79
N ARG A 42 4.96 -5.62 -10.65
CA ARG A 42 5.10 -6.97 -10.14
C ARG A 42 4.57 -7.10 -8.73
N MET A 43 4.93 -6.16 -7.86
CA MET A 43 4.48 -6.19 -6.47
C MET A 43 2.98 -6.01 -6.37
N LEU A 44 2.43 -5.10 -7.14
CA LEU A 44 0.99 -4.86 -7.11
C LEU A 44 0.20 -6.06 -7.58
N LYS A 45 0.72 -6.79 -8.54
CA LYS A 45 0.05 -7.99 -9.04
C LYS A 45 0.27 -9.20 -8.15
N GLU A 46 1.49 -9.44 -7.69
CA GLU A 46 1.82 -10.64 -6.93
C GLU A 46 1.47 -10.55 -5.46
N VAL A 47 1.65 -9.39 -4.85
CA VAL A 47 1.44 -9.23 -3.40
C VAL A 47 0.04 -8.71 -3.10
N PHE A 48 -0.42 -7.74 -3.87
CA PHE A 48 -1.72 -7.12 -3.64
C PHE A 48 -2.82 -7.65 -4.56
N HIS A 49 -2.47 -8.54 -5.46
CA HIS A 49 -3.42 -9.21 -6.36
C HIS A 49 -4.28 -8.24 -7.18
N LYS A 50 -3.67 -7.12 -7.58
CA LYS A 50 -4.36 -6.16 -8.42
C LYS A 50 -4.40 -6.66 -9.86
N ASP A 51 -5.46 -6.31 -10.58
CA ASP A 51 -5.50 -6.62 -12.00
C ASP A 51 -4.58 -5.63 -12.74
N LEU A 52 -4.42 -5.85 -14.04
CA LEU A 52 -3.49 -5.05 -14.83
C LEU A 52 -3.82 -3.56 -14.77
N GLU A 53 -5.09 -3.23 -14.94
CA GLU A 53 -5.53 -1.86 -14.99
C GLU A 53 -5.31 -1.12 -13.66
N GLU A 54 -5.68 -1.76 -12.57
CA GLU A 54 -5.47 -1.19 -11.24
C GLU A 54 -3.99 -1.07 -10.93
N ALA A 55 -3.21 -2.10 -11.27
CA ALA A 55 -1.78 -2.08 -11.02
C ALA A 55 -1.10 -0.94 -11.77
N GLU A 56 -1.49 -0.72 -13.02
CA GLU A 56 -0.94 0.39 -13.80
C GLU A 56 -1.25 1.73 -13.18
N ALA A 57 -2.48 1.92 -12.72
CA ALA A 57 -2.88 3.18 -12.10
C ALA A 57 -2.08 3.47 -10.83
N ILE A 58 -1.94 2.46 -9.97
CA ILE A 58 -1.21 2.61 -8.73
C ILE A 58 0.29 2.81 -8.98
N ALA A 59 0.86 2.03 -9.89
CA ALA A 59 2.26 2.14 -10.24
C ALA A 59 2.57 3.54 -10.79
N HIS A 60 1.67 4.07 -11.60
CA HIS A 60 1.82 5.42 -12.12
C HIS A 60 1.88 6.45 -11.01
N GLU A 61 1.02 6.31 -10.01
CA GLU A 61 1.04 7.21 -8.86
C GLU A 61 2.33 7.10 -8.06
N ILE A 62 2.82 5.88 -7.85
CA ILE A 62 4.05 5.68 -7.11
C ILE A 62 5.24 6.35 -7.83
N VAL A 63 5.33 6.15 -9.13
CA VAL A 63 6.44 6.68 -9.90
C VAL A 63 6.33 8.19 -10.09
N THR A 64 5.13 8.69 -10.30
CA THR A 64 4.90 10.11 -10.62
C THR A 64 4.80 10.97 -9.36
N ASN A 65 4.04 10.52 -8.37
CA ASN A 65 3.75 11.30 -7.16
C ASN A 65 4.56 10.86 -5.95
N GLY A 66 5.29 9.76 -6.07
CA GLY A 66 6.09 9.27 -4.96
C GLY A 66 5.36 8.37 -3.97
N GLU A 67 4.06 8.21 -4.13
CA GLU A 67 3.27 7.44 -3.19
C GLU A 67 2.05 6.85 -3.89
N GLY A 68 1.71 5.59 -3.58
CA GLY A 68 0.51 4.96 -4.10
C GLY A 68 -0.15 4.08 -3.06
N PHE A 69 -1.47 4.19 -2.96
CA PHE A 69 -2.26 3.38 -2.05
C PHE A 69 -2.49 1.99 -2.65
N CYS A 70 -2.18 0.95 -1.89
CA CYS A 70 -2.22 -0.42 -2.39
C CYS A 70 -3.43 -1.22 -1.92
N GLY A 71 -3.92 -0.97 -0.72
CA GLY A 71 -5.09 -1.68 -0.23
C GLY A 71 -5.22 -1.62 1.27
N GLY A 72 -6.36 -2.12 1.76
CA GLY A 72 -6.65 -2.16 3.19
C GLY A 72 -6.77 -3.60 3.67
N TYR A 73 -6.14 -3.91 4.80
CA TYR A 73 -6.06 -5.27 5.32
C TYR A 73 -6.06 -5.25 6.84
N MET A 74 -6.29 -6.41 7.45
CA MET A 74 -6.06 -6.56 8.87
C MET A 74 -4.56 -6.42 9.14
N PHE A 75 -4.19 -6.03 10.34
CA PHE A 75 -2.82 -5.66 10.64
C PHE A 75 -1.79 -6.73 10.26
N GLU A 76 -2.04 -7.96 10.64
CA GLU A 76 -1.08 -9.03 10.37
C GLU A 76 -0.84 -9.24 8.88
N ILE A 77 -1.90 -9.13 8.10
CA ILE A 77 -1.79 -9.28 6.66
C ILE A 77 -1.08 -8.08 6.05
N ALA A 78 -1.41 -6.87 6.52
CA ALA A 78 -0.76 -5.65 6.06
C ALA A 78 0.74 -5.71 6.34
N GLN A 79 1.11 -6.12 7.55
CA GLN A 79 2.50 -6.23 7.95
C GLN A 79 3.25 -7.24 7.10
N THR A 80 2.65 -8.40 6.86
CA THR A 80 3.28 -9.44 6.04
C THR A 80 3.53 -8.95 4.62
N LYS A 81 2.54 -8.29 4.03
CA LYS A 81 2.70 -7.76 2.68
C LYS A 81 3.78 -6.69 2.60
N ALA A 82 3.82 -5.79 3.59
CA ALA A 82 4.83 -4.74 3.63
C ALA A 82 6.23 -5.33 3.75
N GLU A 83 6.39 -6.32 4.62
CA GLU A 83 7.69 -6.96 4.80
C GLU A 83 8.15 -7.67 3.54
N MET A 84 7.24 -8.34 2.86
CA MET A 84 7.56 -9.02 1.61
C MET A 84 8.08 -8.04 0.56
N ILE A 85 7.41 -6.92 0.42
CA ILE A 85 7.79 -5.92 -0.58
C ILE A 85 9.12 -5.28 -0.24
N GLU A 86 9.31 -4.90 1.01
CA GLU A 86 10.56 -4.27 1.43
C GLU A 86 11.74 -5.21 1.28
N GLU A 87 11.54 -6.48 1.57
CA GLU A 87 12.58 -7.47 1.39
C GLU A 87 12.94 -7.67 -0.07
N LYS A 88 11.93 -7.79 -0.93
CA LYS A 88 12.16 -7.94 -2.37
C LYS A 88 12.82 -6.72 -2.98
N ALA A 89 12.40 -5.53 -2.54
CA ALA A 89 13.02 -4.28 -3.00
C ALA A 89 14.48 -4.23 -2.62
N LYS A 90 14.78 -4.60 -1.39
CA LYS A 90 16.15 -4.60 -0.91
C LYS A 90 17.03 -5.54 -1.74
N LYS A 91 16.52 -6.71 -2.08
CA LYS A 91 17.25 -7.67 -2.91
C LYS A 91 17.54 -7.15 -4.30
N GLU A 92 16.65 -6.34 -4.84
CA GLU A 92 16.81 -5.79 -6.18
C GLU A 92 17.46 -4.40 -6.19
N GLY A 93 17.85 -3.91 -5.03
CA GLY A 93 18.54 -2.63 -4.93
C GLY A 93 17.65 -1.40 -4.98
N PHE A 94 16.36 -1.58 -4.76
CA PHE A 94 15.44 -0.45 -4.73
C PHE A 94 15.23 0.04 -3.31
N SER A 95 14.96 1.32 -3.18
CA SER A 95 14.66 1.93 -1.89
C SER A 95 13.21 2.39 -1.89
N LEU A 96 12.39 1.73 -1.08
CA LEU A 96 11.00 2.13 -0.91
C LEU A 96 10.56 1.87 0.53
N ILE A 97 9.48 2.49 0.92
CA ILE A 97 8.91 2.35 2.24
C ILE A 97 7.47 1.91 2.09
N CYS A 98 7.07 0.89 2.85
CA CYS A 98 5.66 0.50 2.91
C CYS A 98 5.09 1.11 4.18
N LEU A 99 4.13 1.99 4.00
CA LEU A 99 3.48 2.67 5.12
C LEU A 99 2.21 1.94 5.49
N ILE A 100 2.06 1.65 6.78
CA ILE A 100 0.85 1.01 7.30
C ILE A 100 0.19 1.98 8.27
N GLU A 101 -1.07 2.31 8.01
CA GLU A 101 -1.80 3.24 8.86
C GLU A 101 -3.15 2.67 9.25
N GLU A 102 -3.51 2.85 10.52
CA GLU A 102 -4.81 2.45 11.01
C GLU A 102 -5.87 3.40 10.47
N VAL A 103 -6.98 2.82 10.03
CA VAL A 103 -8.11 3.60 9.51
C VAL A 103 -8.78 4.40 10.62
#